data_129dd5505e2bf4f092db87c7a3fb5bd3
#
_entry.id   129dd5505e2bf4f092db87c7a3fb5bd3
#
_cell.length_a   1.000
_cell.length_b   1.000
_cell.length_c   1.000
_cell.angle_alpha   90.00
_cell.angle_beta   90.00
_cell.angle_gamma   90.00
#
_symmetry.space_group_name_H-M   'P 1'
#
loop_
_entity.id
_entity.type
_entity.pdbx_description
1 polymer ?
#
loop_
_entity_poly.entity_id
_entity_poly.type
_entity_poly.pdbx_seq_one_letter_code
_entity_poly.pdbx_strand_id
1 'polypeptide(L)'
;MNFSENFKMAIDSVLANKMRSFLTMLGIIIGIAAVIAILGVGNGATEEITGTFNNLGASTISLSVTDEATETEPLTENDILALKEAIPEIERISPDKTAMASIQSDFDSRQSIVSYGTPDLQYTNQVMESTIISGRYFNQNDYADGKNVIVISEDTAAALFNGRTEVLGEQIKLVGNSGNQLDLTVIGVVEGTFQDLQGSFDLSQMPLYAAIPLTTMEKLNPTLGGIDSLTIQVTDKDAIETVSTQIVRILQTRHDAVGENWYSATNFLQALDQVDQVLSLFINFIAAVAGIALLVGGIGVMNIMLVSVTERTREIGTRKALGATTRTILVQFLMESVILCLIGGTIGLILGILLATGVSNALNIVPNITIGSVLLVLLFSSAVGIFFGLYPARKAAKLDPIEALRYE
;
A
#
# COMPACT_ATOMS: atom_id res chain seq x y z
N MET A 1 -12.50 -7.09 -49.38
CA MET A 1 -11.16 -7.33 -48.79
C MET A 1 -11.36 -7.97 -47.46
N ASN A 2 -10.74 -9.14 -47.24
CA ASN A 2 -10.85 -9.88 -45.98
C ASN A 2 -10.01 -9.19 -44.88
N PHE A 3 -10.47 -9.24 -43.63
CA PHE A 3 -9.76 -8.68 -42.46
C PHE A 3 -8.31 -9.17 -42.39
N SER A 4 -8.07 -10.45 -42.70
CA SER A 4 -6.75 -11.09 -42.74
C SER A 4 -5.79 -10.46 -43.78
N GLU A 5 -6.28 -10.01 -44.94
CA GLU A 5 -5.46 -9.37 -45.97
C GLU A 5 -5.05 -7.95 -45.56
N ASN A 6 -5.97 -7.20 -44.92
CA ASN A 6 -5.65 -5.88 -44.39
C ASN A 6 -4.62 -5.97 -43.27
N PHE A 7 -4.72 -6.99 -42.40
CA PHE A 7 -3.76 -7.23 -41.30
C PHE A 7 -2.35 -7.54 -41.86
N LYS A 8 -2.27 -8.42 -42.88
CA LYS A 8 -0.98 -8.76 -43.48
C LYS A 8 -0.34 -7.55 -44.18
N MET A 9 -1.12 -6.77 -44.93
CA MET A 9 -0.62 -5.55 -45.54
C MET A 9 -0.12 -4.51 -44.56
N ALA A 10 -0.78 -4.38 -43.40
CA ALA A 10 -0.33 -3.48 -42.33
C ALA A 10 1.01 -3.92 -41.75
N ILE A 11 1.19 -5.22 -41.50
CA ILE A 11 2.48 -5.74 -41.03
C ILE A 11 3.58 -5.54 -42.06
N ASP A 12 3.32 -5.83 -43.31
CA ASP A 12 4.30 -5.63 -44.39
C ASP A 12 4.71 -4.16 -44.52
N SER A 13 3.77 -3.23 -44.35
CA SER A 13 4.00 -1.79 -44.32
C SER A 13 4.90 -1.35 -43.18
N VAL A 14 4.69 -1.90 -41.97
CA VAL A 14 5.52 -1.66 -40.77
C VAL A 14 6.96 -2.14 -41.01
N LEU A 15 7.11 -3.32 -41.59
CA LEU A 15 8.41 -3.95 -41.87
C LEU A 15 9.18 -3.29 -43.01
N ALA A 16 8.50 -2.62 -43.98
CA ALA A 16 9.13 -1.91 -45.08
C ALA A 16 9.96 -0.71 -44.61
N ASN A 17 9.54 -0.02 -43.53
CA ASN A 17 10.20 1.18 -43.01
C ASN A 17 10.53 1.03 -41.49
N LYS A 18 11.35 0.04 -41.14
CA LYS A 18 11.62 -0.39 -39.76
C LYS A 18 12.00 0.74 -38.79
N MET A 19 12.95 1.61 -39.19
CA MET A 19 13.42 2.70 -38.32
C MET A 19 12.33 3.75 -38.05
N ARG A 20 11.53 4.07 -39.07
CA ARG A 20 10.45 5.05 -38.96
C ARG A 20 9.34 4.49 -38.05
N SER A 21 8.93 3.25 -38.28
CA SER A 21 7.91 2.57 -37.49
C SER A 21 8.37 2.39 -36.04
N PHE A 22 9.63 2.04 -35.78
CA PHE A 22 10.19 1.93 -34.46
C PHE A 22 10.20 3.26 -33.71
N LEU A 23 10.68 4.34 -34.32
CA LEU A 23 10.71 5.66 -33.69
C LEU A 23 9.31 6.19 -33.32
N THR A 24 8.30 5.85 -34.13
CA THR A 24 6.91 6.22 -33.80
C THR A 24 6.31 5.39 -32.68
N MET A 25 6.52 4.08 -32.75
CA MET A 25 6.07 3.18 -31.69
C MET A 25 6.75 3.47 -30.37
N LEU A 26 7.97 4.03 -30.38
CA LEU A 26 8.75 4.29 -29.18
C LEU A 26 8.01 5.15 -28.15
N GLY A 27 7.33 6.21 -28.59
CA GLY A 27 6.49 7.04 -27.69
C GLY A 27 5.33 6.25 -27.06
N ILE A 28 4.68 5.38 -27.84
CA ILE A 28 3.60 4.52 -27.36
C ILE A 28 4.16 3.44 -26.42
N ILE A 29 5.28 2.82 -26.80
CA ILE A 29 5.95 1.79 -26.00
C ILE A 29 6.32 2.35 -24.64
N ILE A 30 7.01 3.51 -24.59
CA ILE A 30 7.43 4.14 -23.33
C ILE A 30 6.22 4.55 -22.49
N GLY A 31 5.20 5.18 -23.11
CA GLY A 31 4.00 5.61 -22.40
C GLY A 31 3.26 4.43 -21.77
N ILE A 32 3.05 3.36 -22.51
CA ILE A 32 2.38 2.15 -22.00
C ILE A 32 3.23 1.40 -20.99
N ALA A 33 4.54 1.26 -21.22
CA ALA A 33 5.44 0.63 -20.26
C ALA A 33 5.44 1.37 -18.92
N ALA A 34 5.46 2.70 -18.95
CA ALA A 34 5.38 3.52 -17.75
C ALA A 34 4.04 3.32 -17.00
N VAL A 35 2.90 3.35 -17.71
CA VAL A 35 1.58 3.13 -17.09
C VAL A 35 1.52 1.75 -16.41
N ILE A 36 1.91 0.69 -17.10
CA ILE A 36 1.86 -0.68 -16.55
C ILE A 36 2.82 -0.84 -15.38
N ALA A 37 4.04 -0.31 -15.48
CA ALA A 37 5.01 -0.38 -14.39
C ALA A 37 4.49 0.32 -13.12
N ILE A 38 3.93 1.51 -13.28
CA ILE A 38 3.40 2.31 -12.15
C ILE A 38 2.17 1.66 -11.54
N LEU A 39 1.22 1.21 -12.35
CA LEU A 39 0.03 0.50 -11.84
C LEU A 39 0.41 -0.81 -11.16
N GLY A 40 1.36 -1.56 -11.72
CA GLY A 40 1.80 -2.84 -11.17
C GLY A 40 2.51 -2.68 -9.82
N VAL A 41 3.44 -1.73 -9.71
CA VAL A 41 4.15 -1.43 -8.45
C VAL A 41 3.22 -0.77 -7.44
N GLY A 42 2.41 0.20 -7.86
CA GLY A 42 1.49 0.93 -7.00
C GLY A 42 0.44 0.02 -6.37
N ASN A 43 -0.25 -0.79 -7.18
CA ASN A 43 -1.23 -1.76 -6.66
C ASN A 43 -0.56 -2.81 -5.77
N GLY A 44 0.65 -3.27 -6.11
CA GLY A 44 1.41 -4.21 -5.28
C GLY A 44 1.78 -3.60 -3.92
N ALA A 45 2.23 -2.35 -3.90
CA ALA A 45 2.53 -1.64 -2.65
C ALA A 45 1.28 -1.45 -1.79
N THR A 46 0.14 -1.08 -2.40
CA THR A 46 -1.14 -0.96 -1.68
C THR A 46 -1.55 -2.31 -1.08
N GLU A 47 -1.45 -3.40 -1.85
CA GLU A 47 -1.82 -4.74 -1.38
C GLU A 47 -0.90 -5.24 -0.26
N GLU A 48 0.40 -4.98 -0.33
CA GLU A 48 1.36 -5.32 0.72
C GLU A 48 1.05 -4.56 2.02
N ILE A 49 0.85 -3.24 1.91
CA ILE A 49 0.46 -2.40 3.03
C ILE A 49 -0.87 -2.92 3.62
N THR A 50 -1.92 -3.04 2.81
CA THR A 50 -3.24 -3.48 3.25
C THR A 50 -3.21 -4.92 3.80
N GLY A 51 -2.42 -5.81 3.20
CA GLY A 51 -2.24 -7.20 3.63
C GLY A 51 -1.60 -7.31 5.01
N THR A 52 -0.50 -6.60 5.24
CA THR A 52 0.18 -6.53 6.52
C THR A 52 -0.77 -6.03 7.62
N PHE A 53 -1.53 -5.02 7.31
CA PHE A 53 -2.47 -4.41 8.26
C PHE A 53 -3.78 -5.19 8.45
N ASN A 54 -4.26 -5.93 7.47
CA ASN A 54 -5.40 -6.85 7.65
C ASN A 54 -5.07 -7.98 8.65
N ASN A 55 -3.83 -8.38 8.73
CA ASN A 55 -3.37 -9.36 9.71
C ASN A 55 -3.20 -8.76 11.12
N LEU A 56 -2.91 -7.45 11.23
CA LEU A 56 -2.60 -6.76 12.49
C LEU A 56 -3.79 -6.07 13.16
N GLY A 57 -4.96 -5.90 12.50
CA GLY A 57 -6.01 -5.17 13.20
C GLY A 57 -7.20 -4.67 12.39
N ALA A 58 -7.64 -5.40 11.37
CA ALA A 58 -8.85 -5.00 10.62
C ALA A 58 -10.13 -4.92 11.49
N SER A 59 -10.09 -5.44 12.72
CA SER A 59 -11.16 -5.36 13.71
C SER A 59 -10.79 -4.48 14.92
N THR A 60 -9.82 -3.57 14.76
CA THR A 60 -9.28 -2.77 15.87
C THR A 60 -9.73 -1.31 15.78
N ILE A 61 -10.17 -0.79 16.90
CA ILE A 61 -10.50 0.62 17.14
C ILE A 61 -9.41 1.21 18.04
N SER A 62 -8.80 2.31 17.65
CA SER A 62 -7.92 3.12 18.49
C SER A 62 -8.70 4.28 19.06
N LEU A 63 -8.87 4.32 20.37
CA LEU A 63 -9.43 5.43 21.09
C LEU A 63 -8.29 6.31 21.60
N SER A 64 -8.34 7.59 21.26
CA SER A 64 -7.43 8.62 21.78
C SER A 64 -8.21 9.60 22.65
N VAL A 65 -7.58 10.02 23.73
CA VAL A 65 -8.11 11.02 24.67
C VAL A 65 -7.26 12.28 24.55
N THR A 66 -7.87 13.45 24.52
CA THR A 66 -7.12 14.71 24.46
C THR A 66 -6.36 14.98 25.75
N ASP A 67 -5.27 15.76 25.69
CA ASP A 67 -4.49 16.14 26.88
C ASP A 67 -5.38 16.85 27.92
N GLU A 68 -6.31 17.70 27.48
CA GLU A 68 -7.24 18.42 28.36
C GLU A 68 -8.13 17.44 29.15
N ALA A 69 -8.66 16.41 28.49
CA ALA A 69 -9.46 15.37 29.15
C ALA A 69 -8.61 14.53 30.09
N THR A 70 -7.39 14.16 29.68
CA THR A 70 -6.48 13.34 30.50
C THR A 70 -6.03 14.07 31.77
N GLU A 71 -5.86 15.40 31.74
CA GLU A 71 -5.50 16.20 32.90
C GLU A 71 -6.71 16.45 33.83
N THR A 72 -7.92 16.58 33.26
CA THR A 72 -9.14 16.94 34.00
C THR A 72 -9.79 15.71 34.60
N GLU A 73 -9.96 14.66 33.81
CA GLU A 73 -10.70 13.44 34.18
C GLU A 73 -10.18 12.25 33.37
N PRO A 74 -9.03 11.67 33.77
CA PRO A 74 -8.39 10.58 33.03
C PRO A 74 -9.26 9.34 33.03
N LEU A 75 -9.17 8.55 31.94
CA LEU A 75 -9.79 7.23 31.90
C LEU A 75 -9.21 6.32 32.96
N THR A 76 -10.07 5.49 33.51
CA THR A 76 -9.76 4.53 34.57
C THR A 76 -10.08 3.10 34.14
N GLU A 77 -9.66 2.11 34.92
CA GLU A 77 -10.08 0.71 34.72
C GLU A 77 -11.62 0.53 34.76
N ASN A 78 -12.31 1.34 35.57
CA ASN A 78 -13.77 1.30 35.61
C ASN A 78 -14.42 1.68 34.29
N ASP A 79 -13.76 2.50 33.48
CA ASP A 79 -14.25 2.87 32.14
C ASP A 79 -14.05 1.72 31.16
N ILE A 80 -12.90 1.01 31.27
CA ILE A 80 -12.66 -0.21 30.50
C ILE A 80 -13.71 -1.27 30.81
N LEU A 81 -14.00 -1.50 32.08
CA LEU A 81 -15.02 -2.47 32.50
C LEU A 81 -16.40 -2.06 32.01
N ALA A 82 -16.77 -0.77 32.13
CA ALA A 82 -18.06 -0.26 31.67
C ALA A 82 -18.23 -0.39 30.15
N LEU A 83 -17.17 -0.18 29.37
CA LEU A 83 -17.19 -0.40 27.93
C LEU A 83 -17.42 -1.88 27.57
N LYS A 84 -16.71 -2.80 28.25
CA LYS A 84 -16.89 -4.26 28.05
C LYS A 84 -18.30 -4.74 28.41
N GLU A 85 -18.90 -4.18 29.46
CA GLU A 85 -20.26 -4.54 29.87
C GLU A 85 -21.33 -3.96 28.95
N ALA A 86 -21.13 -2.73 28.47
CA ALA A 86 -22.10 -2.03 27.64
C ALA A 86 -22.08 -2.44 26.16
N ILE A 87 -20.95 -2.93 25.67
CA ILE A 87 -20.75 -3.25 24.25
C ILE A 87 -20.24 -4.71 24.13
N PRO A 88 -21.16 -5.66 23.93
CA PRO A 88 -20.79 -7.10 23.86
C PRO A 88 -19.89 -7.45 22.66
N GLU A 89 -19.87 -6.61 21.64
CA GLU A 89 -19.02 -6.76 20.45
C GLU A 89 -17.53 -6.53 20.75
N ILE A 90 -17.19 -5.93 21.89
CA ILE A 90 -15.80 -5.77 22.32
C ILE A 90 -15.26 -7.13 22.81
N GLU A 91 -14.35 -7.69 22.03
CA GLU A 91 -13.66 -8.92 22.40
C GLU A 91 -12.53 -8.64 23.40
N ARG A 92 -11.71 -7.61 23.11
CA ARG A 92 -10.54 -7.24 23.91
C ARG A 92 -10.38 -5.73 23.98
N ILE A 93 -9.82 -5.27 25.11
CA ILE A 93 -9.54 -3.86 25.33
C ILE A 93 -8.32 -3.71 26.25
N SER A 94 -7.37 -2.91 25.82
CA SER A 94 -6.18 -2.60 26.62
C SER A 94 -5.78 -1.14 26.40
N PRO A 95 -5.25 -0.46 27.43
CA PRO A 95 -4.44 0.73 27.19
C PRO A 95 -3.34 0.42 26.20
N ASP A 96 -3.13 1.33 25.25
CA ASP A 96 -2.06 1.24 24.25
C ASP A 96 -1.03 2.31 24.56
N LYS A 97 -0.19 1.99 25.55
CA LYS A 97 0.84 2.91 26.02
C LYS A 97 2.23 2.31 25.85
N THR A 98 3.14 3.16 25.43
CA THR A 98 4.55 2.84 25.33
C THR A 98 5.40 3.87 26.08
N ALA A 99 6.50 3.42 26.68
CA ALA A 99 7.50 4.30 27.25
C ALA A 99 8.90 3.89 26.79
N MET A 100 9.76 4.88 26.58
CA MET A 100 11.18 4.64 26.41
C MET A 100 11.81 4.41 27.78
N ALA A 101 12.47 3.29 27.96
CA ALA A 101 13.18 2.93 29.19
C ALA A 101 14.46 2.16 28.86
N SER A 102 15.43 2.17 29.77
CA SER A 102 16.61 1.31 29.63
C SER A 102 16.35 -0.04 30.28
N ILE A 103 16.55 -1.12 29.53
CA ILE A 103 16.51 -2.48 30.01
C ILE A 103 17.96 -2.94 30.24
N GLN A 104 18.24 -3.47 31.42
CA GLN A 104 19.58 -3.92 31.83
C GLN A 104 19.53 -5.37 32.29
N SER A 105 20.41 -6.19 31.79
CA SER A 105 20.75 -7.50 32.32
C SER A 105 22.13 -7.47 32.99
N ASP A 106 22.61 -8.59 33.46
CA ASP A 106 23.99 -8.72 33.97
C ASP A 106 25.04 -8.60 32.85
N PHE A 107 24.63 -8.65 31.58
CA PHE A 107 25.54 -8.70 30.43
C PHE A 107 25.54 -7.44 29.61
N ASP A 108 24.38 -6.81 29.41
CA ASP A 108 24.21 -5.64 28.51
C ASP A 108 23.11 -4.71 29.03
N SER A 109 23.14 -3.45 28.55
CA SER A 109 22.14 -2.43 28.85
C SER A 109 21.77 -1.66 27.56
N ARG A 110 20.48 -1.64 27.21
CA ARG A 110 19.98 -0.98 26.00
C ARG A 110 18.71 -0.21 26.21
N GLN A 111 18.52 0.79 25.35
CA GLN A 111 17.25 1.48 25.24
C GLN A 111 16.20 0.55 24.64
N SER A 112 15.00 0.62 25.17
CA SER A 112 13.87 -0.21 24.75
C SER A 112 12.58 0.58 24.73
N ILE A 113 11.65 0.13 23.91
CA ILE A 113 10.26 0.53 23.91
C ILE A 113 9.50 -0.49 24.75
N VAL A 114 8.95 -0.04 25.86
CA VAL A 114 8.19 -0.86 26.78
C VAL A 114 6.72 -0.56 26.62
N SER A 115 5.96 -1.53 26.12
CA SER A 115 4.49 -1.47 26.08
C SER A 115 3.93 -1.86 27.44
N TYR A 116 2.89 -1.18 27.90
CA TYR A 116 2.24 -1.52 29.17
C TYR A 116 0.72 -1.37 29.07
N GLY A 117 0.00 -2.35 29.63
CA GLY A 117 -1.44 -2.44 29.53
C GLY A 117 -2.04 -3.55 30.38
N THR A 118 -3.28 -3.91 30.05
CA THR A 118 -4.00 -5.07 30.63
C THR A 118 -3.49 -6.39 30.03
N PRO A 119 -3.90 -7.57 30.51
CA PRO A 119 -3.56 -8.85 29.89
C PRO A 119 -3.99 -8.97 28.42
N ASP A 120 -5.02 -8.23 27.99
CA ASP A 120 -5.46 -8.18 26.58
C ASP A 120 -4.39 -7.55 25.66
N LEU A 121 -3.36 -6.87 26.22
CA LEU A 121 -2.24 -6.29 25.48
C LEU A 121 -1.51 -7.33 24.61
N GLN A 122 -1.50 -8.60 25.00
CA GLN A 122 -0.96 -9.68 24.17
C GLN A 122 -1.51 -9.65 22.73
N TYR A 123 -2.77 -9.28 22.57
CA TYR A 123 -3.50 -9.34 21.29
C TYR A 123 -3.75 -7.96 20.69
N THR A 124 -3.68 -6.92 21.51
CA THR A 124 -3.93 -5.54 21.06
C THR A 124 -2.65 -4.76 20.81
N ASN A 125 -1.49 -5.30 21.20
CA ASN A 125 -0.19 -4.66 21.00
C ASN A 125 0.16 -4.64 19.50
N GLN A 126 0.39 -3.47 18.97
CA GLN A 126 0.76 -3.27 17.57
C GLN A 126 2.28 -3.27 17.33
N VAL A 127 3.07 -3.33 18.40
CA VAL A 127 4.53 -3.21 18.38
C VAL A 127 5.23 -4.55 18.57
N MET A 128 4.61 -5.47 19.29
CA MET A 128 5.16 -6.82 19.57
C MET A 128 4.25 -7.89 18.99
N GLU A 129 4.85 -8.93 18.44
CA GLU A 129 4.10 -10.10 18.01
C GLU A 129 3.40 -10.79 19.19
N SER A 130 2.24 -11.34 18.94
CA SER A 130 1.43 -12.06 19.93
C SER A 130 1.85 -13.51 20.14
N THR A 131 2.67 -14.04 19.22
CA THR A 131 3.12 -15.44 19.21
C THR A 131 4.15 -15.71 20.31
N ILE A 132 3.81 -16.57 21.24
CA ILE A 132 4.71 -16.94 22.35
C ILE A 132 5.63 -18.07 21.91
N ILE A 133 6.95 -17.85 21.96
CA ILE A 133 7.97 -18.86 21.67
C ILE A 133 8.23 -19.71 22.93
N SER A 134 8.35 -19.06 24.09
CA SER A 134 8.59 -19.76 25.36
C SER A 134 7.91 -19.04 26.51
N GLY A 135 7.51 -19.79 27.54
CA GLY A 135 6.86 -19.26 28.73
C GLY A 135 5.40 -18.89 28.51
N ARG A 136 4.98 -17.74 29.02
CA ARG A 136 3.61 -17.23 28.93
C ARG A 136 3.56 -15.71 28.96
N TYR A 137 2.46 -15.13 28.48
CA TYR A 137 2.17 -13.72 28.72
C TYR A 137 1.66 -13.49 30.15
N PHE A 138 1.65 -12.25 30.65
CA PHE A 138 1.09 -11.96 31.95
C PHE A 138 -0.45 -12.09 31.92
N ASN A 139 -1.01 -12.60 33.00
CA ASN A 139 -2.43 -12.87 33.15
C ASN A 139 -3.08 -11.92 34.17
N GLN A 140 -4.40 -12.06 34.36
CA GLN A 140 -5.17 -11.20 35.25
C GLN A 140 -4.66 -11.22 36.71
N ASN A 141 -4.11 -12.34 37.19
CA ASN A 141 -3.54 -12.39 38.54
C ASN A 141 -2.21 -11.63 38.64
N ASP A 142 -1.37 -11.71 37.61
CA ASP A 142 -0.11 -10.96 37.56
C ASP A 142 -0.41 -9.44 37.48
N TYR A 143 -1.45 -9.07 36.78
CA TYR A 143 -1.92 -7.70 36.65
C TYR A 143 -2.52 -7.17 37.95
N ALA A 144 -3.49 -7.88 38.55
CA ALA A 144 -4.18 -7.45 39.77
C ALA A 144 -3.25 -7.41 40.99
N ASP A 145 -2.32 -8.38 41.12
CA ASP A 145 -1.31 -8.40 42.17
C ASP A 145 -0.15 -7.41 41.93
N GLY A 146 -0.11 -6.79 40.75
CA GLY A 146 0.99 -5.92 40.32
C GLY A 146 2.34 -6.63 40.37
N LYS A 147 2.44 -7.85 39.83
CA LYS A 147 3.68 -8.61 39.88
C LYS A 147 4.74 -7.99 38.98
N ASN A 148 5.96 -7.99 39.45
CA ASN A 148 7.12 -7.51 38.74
C ASN A 148 7.56 -8.53 37.68
N VAL A 149 6.82 -8.58 36.57
CA VAL A 149 7.04 -9.53 35.46
C VAL A 149 7.18 -8.78 34.16
N ILE A 150 7.94 -9.37 33.22
CA ILE A 150 8.19 -8.80 31.87
C ILE A 150 8.10 -9.90 30.81
N VAL A 151 7.55 -9.55 29.68
CA VAL A 151 7.59 -10.33 28.44
C VAL A 151 8.49 -9.57 27.47
N ILE A 152 9.41 -10.27 26.80
CA ILE A 152 10.38 -9.67 25.88
C ILE A 152 10.32 -10.35 24.52
N SER A 153 10.75 -9.66 23.47
CA SER A 153 10.91 -10.27 22.15
C SER A 153 12.17 -11.15 22.10
N GLU A 154 12.22 -12.09 21.17
CA GLU A 154 13.40 -12.94 20.94
C GLU A 154 14.65 -12.11 20.66
N ASP A 155 14.50 -11.03 19.84
CA ASP A 155 15.60 -10.10 19.56
C ASP A 155 16.12 -9.42 20.84
N THR A 156 15.21 -9.05 21.75
CA THR A 156 15.55 -8.47 23.05
C THR A 156 16.28 -9.48 23.94
N ALA A 157 15.80 -10.73 23.96
CA ALA A 157 16.47 -11.80 24.70
C ALA A 157 17.89 -12.03 24.19
N ALA A 158 18.06 -12.19 22.89
CA ALA A 158 19.36 -12.40 22.27
C ALA A 158 20.33 -11.23 22.53
N ALA A 159 19.85 -9.99 22.44
CA ALA A 159 20.66 -8.80 22.67
C ALA A 159 21.12 -8.67 24.12
N LEU A 160 20.24 -8.91 25.11
CA LEU A 160 20.55 -8.73 26.51
C LEU A 160 21.30 -9.91 27.13
N PHE A 161 21.23 -11.11 26.56
CA PHE A 161 21.78 -12.35 27.17
C PHE A 161 22.79 -13.04 26.24
N ASN A 162 23.62 -12.28 25.51
CA ASN A 162 24.71 -12.80 24.69
C ASN A 162 24.27 -13.86 23.66
N GLY A 163 23.16 -13.65 22.98
CA GLY A 163 22.61 -14.54 21.97
C GLY A 163 21.74 -15.68 22.52
N ARG A 164 21.50 -15.74 23.83
CA ARG A 164 20.56 -16.73 24.41
C ARG A 164 19.13 -16.26 24.29
N THR A 165 18.25 -17.15 23.87
CA THR A 165 16.79 -16.89 23.76
C THR A 165 16.00 -17.63 24.86
N GLU A 166 16.58 -18.66 25.47
CA GLU A 166 16.02 -19.34 26.65
C GLU A 166 16.41 -18.57 27.90
N VAL A 167 15.58 -17.62 28.32
CA VAL A 167 15.85 -16.66 29.41
C VAL A 167 14.71 -16.59 30.45
N LEU A 168 13.83 -17.60 30.47
CA LEU A 168 12.74 -17.64 31.45
C LEU A 168 13.27 -17.69 32.89
N GLY A 169 12.71 -16.82 33.74
CA GLY A 169 13.11 -16.70 35.15
C GLY A 169 14.33 -15.82 35.41
N GLU A 170 15.02 -15.37 34.37
CA GLU A 170 16.13 -14.40 34.50
C GLU A 170 15.59 -13.03 34.96
N GLN A 171 16.45 -12.29 35.67
CA GLN A 171 16.11 -10.97 36.16
C GLN A 171 16.58 -9.89 35.19
N ILE A 172 15.71 -8.92 34.96
CA ILE A 172 15.98 -7.73 34.15
C ILE A 172 15.66 -6.51 35.00
N LYS A 173 16.56 -5.53 34.99
CA LYS A 173 16.34 -4.24 35.61
C LYS A 173 15.78 -3.25 34.59
N LEU A 174 14.60 -2.73 34.85
CA LEU A 174 13.99 -1.66 34.06
C LEU A 174 14.29 -0.31 34.71
N VAL A 175 14.89 0.62 33.96
CA VAL A 175 15.27 1.94 34.43
C VAL A 175 14.46 2.98 33.63
N GLY A 176 13.55 3.65 34.33
CA GLY A 176 12.73 4.72 33.73
C GLY A 176 13.55 6.01 33.55
N ASN A 177 13.02 6.89 32.69
CA ASN A 177 13.64 8.21 32.42
C ASN A 177 13.78 9.11 33.66
N SER A 178 12.97 8.87 34.70
CA SER A 178 13.06 9.55 36.01
C SER A 178 14.15 9.02 36.90
N GLY A 179 14.89 7.98 36.49
CA GLY A 179 15.92 7.31 37.26
C GLY A 179 15.39 6.24 38.25
N ASN A 180 14.08 6.06 38.35
CA ASN A 180 13.49 4.98 39.12
C ASN A 180 13.81 3.62 38.47
N GLN A 181 14.02 2.61 39.30
CA GLN A 181 14.44 1.28 38.87
C GLN A 181 13.49 0.22 39.43
N LEU A 182 13.25 -0.81 38.62
CA LEU A 182 12.43 -1.96 39.03
C LEU A 182 13.05 -3.25 38.50
N ASP A 183 13.23 -4.23 39.39
CA ASP A 183 13.69 -5.57 39.01
C ASP A 183 12.46 -6.39 38.56
N LEU A 184 12.54 -6.95 37.37
CA LEU A 184 11.47 -7.70 36.72
C LEU A 184 11.93 -9.10 36.35
N THR A 185 11.05 -10.07 36.49
CA THR A 185 11.33 -11.46 36.10
C THR A 185 10.79 -11.73 34.69
N VAL A 186 11.61 -12.29 33.81
CA VAL A 186 11.20 -12.72 32.48
C VAL A 186 10.26 -13.93 32.58
N ILE A 187 9.01 -13.79 32.18
CA ILE A 187 8.01 -14.87 32.22
C ILE A 187 7.61 -15.39 30.84
N GLY A 188 7.97 -14.67 29.79
CA GLY A 188 7.67 -15.08 28.41
C GLY A 188 8.61 -14.43 27.42
N VAL A 189 8.83 -15.14 26.33
CA VAL A 189 9.53 -14.67 25.12
C VAL A 189 8.58 -14.82 23.94
N VAL A 190 8.36 -13.73 23.23
CA VAL A 190 7.54 -13.69 22.01
C VAL A 190 8.41 -13.58 20.76
N GLU A 191 7.82 -13.84 19.61
CA GLU A 191 8.50 -13.77 18.32
C GLU A 191 9.13 -12.38 18.08
N GLY A 192 10.25 -12.35 17.35
CA GLY A 192 10.99 -11.11 17.10
C GLY A 192 10.22 -10.21 16.13
N THR A 193 10.16 -8.93 16.44
CA THR A 193 9.41 -7.92 15.66
C THR A 193 10.02 -7.65 14.28
N PHE A 194 11.29 -7.96 14.05
CA PHE A 194 12.03 -7.59 12.83
C PHE A 194 12.70 -8.78 12.13
N GLN A 195 12.21 -10.01 12.32
CA GLN A 195 12.80 -11.20 11.69
C GLN A 195 12.82 -11.08 10.16
N ASP A 196 11.77 -10.52 9.55
CA ASP A 196 11.66 -10.33 8.10
C ASP A 196 12.61 -9.26 7.54
N LEU A 197 13.17 -8.40 8.40
CA LEU A 197 14.12 -7.35 8.01
C LEU A 197 15.59 -7.75 8.22
N GLN A 198 15.84 -8.98 8.69
CA GLN A 198 17.18 -9.50 8.88
C GLN A 198 17.94 -9.54 7.54
N GLY A 199 19.01 -8.78 7.47
CA GLY A 199 19.87 -8.66 6.28
C GLY A 199 19.77 -7.33 5.52
N SER A 200 18.75 -6.51 5.80
CA SER A 200 18.58 -5.20 5.17
C SER A 200 19.06 -4.03 6.03
N PHE A 201 19.10 -4.22 7.37
CA PHE A 201 19.48 -3.19 8.34
C PHE A 201 20.35 -3.77 9.47
N ASP A 202 21.16 -2.91 10.10
CA ASP A 202 21.89 -3.24 11.32
C ASP A 202 20.93 -3.21 12.53
N LEU A 203 20.39 -4.36 12.89
CA LEU A 203 19.44 -4.51 14.01
C LEU A 203 20.06 -4.12 15.37
N SER A 204 21.39 -4.01 15.48
CA SER A 204 22.06 -3.63 16.73
C SER A 204 21.73 -2.19 17.20
N GLN A 205 21.29 -1.35 16.28
CA GLN A 205 20.91 0.05 16.53
C GLN A 205 19.41 0.24 16.78
N MET A 206 18.60 -0.79 16.59
CA MET A 206 17.17 -0.69 16.82
C MET A 206 16.82 -0.78 18.31
N PRO A 207 15.77 -0.07 18.76
CA PRO A 207 15.30 -0.20 20.14
C PRO A 207 14.79 -1.62 20.40
N LEU A 208 15.02 -2.11 21.60
CA LEU A 208 14.49 -3.40 22.06
C LEU A 208 13.01 -3.26 22.45
N TYR A 209 12.28 -4.36 22.44
CA TYR A 209 10.84 -4.38 22.74
C TYR A 209 10.53 -5.27 23.94
N ALA A 210 9.67 -4.74 24.81
CA ALA A 210 9.20 -5.46 26.00
C ALA A 210 7.76 -5.08 26.33
N ALA A 211 7.08 -5.93 27.09
CA ALA A 211 5.75 -5.67 27.60
C ALA A 211 5.66 -5.98 29.10
N ILE A 212 5.00 -5.11 29.85
CA ILE A 212 4.76 -5.26 31.31
C ILE A 212 3.31 -4.93 31.66
N PRO A 213 2.78 -5.41 32.82
CA PRO A 213 1.49 -4.95 33.30
C PRO A 213 1.48 -3.43 33.57
N LEU A 214 0.36 -2.74 33.29
CA LEU A 214 0.18 -1.31 33.62
C LEU A 214 0.43 -1.08 35.13
N THR A 215 -0.12 -1.92 35.99
CA THR A 215 0.07 -1.86 37.45
C THR A 215 1.53 -1.97 37.90
N THR A 216 2.37 -2.62 37.09
CA THR A 216 3.82 -2.69 37.31
C THR A 216 4.50 -1.38 36.87
N MET A 217 4.03 -0.80 35.74
CA MET A 217 4.54 0.49 35.25
C MET A 217 4.24 1.64 36.22
N GLU A 218 3.07 1.64 36.86
CA GLU A 218 2.68 2.63 37.86
C GLU A 218 3.64 2.67 39.05
N LYS A 219 4.22 1.53 39.45
CA LYS A 219 5.27 1.50 40.47
C LYS A 219 6.56 2.18 40.03
N LEU A 220 6.90 2.08 38.76
CA LEU A 220 8.10 2.70 38.19
C LEU A 220 7.91 4.22 38.03
N ASN A 221 6.73 4.63 37.58
CA ASN A 221 6.38 6.04 37.38
C ASN A 221 4.89 6.30 37.70
N PRO A 222 4.57 6.74 38.91
CA PRO A 222 3.20 7.02 39.33
C PRO A 222 2.52 8.13 38.55
N THR A 223 3.29 9.00 37.84
CA THR A 223 2.73 10.10 37.04
C THR A 223 2.25 9.66 35.66
N LEU A 224 2.54 8.43 35.25
CA LEU A 224 2.05 7.85 33.99
C LEU A 224 0.65 7.21 34.12
N GLY A 225 -0.01 7.32 35.27
CA GLY A 225 -1.23 6.61 35.64
C GLY A 225 -2.54 7.03 34.94
N GLY A 226 -2.55 8.05 34.08
CA GLY A 226 -3.73 8.37 33.29
C GLY A 226 -3.77 7.50 32.02
N ILE A 227 -4.91 6.90 31.69
CA ILE A 227 -5.13 6.22 30.41
C ILE A 227 -5.56 7.28 29.41
N ASP A 228 -4.72 7.53 28.38
CA ASP A 228 -4.93 8.50 27.30
C ASP A 228 -5.26 7.84 25.96
N SER A 229 -5.07 6.52 25.89
CA SER A 229 -5.34 5.75 24.68
C SER A 229 -5.75 4.32 25.02
N LEU A 230 -6.69 3.78 24.22
CA LEU A 230 -7.15 2.38 24.32
C LEU A 230 -7.13 1.76 22.93
N THR A 231 -6.61 0.56 22.85
CA THR A 231 -6.78 -0.31 21.67
C THR A 231 -7.88 -1.33 21.98
N ILE A 232 -8.90 -1.34 21.13
CA ILE A 232 -10.13 -2.11 21.33
C ILE A 232 -10.31 -3.02 20.12
N GLN A 233 -10.36 -4.32 20.35
CA GLN A 233 -10.61 -5.32 19.31
C GLN A 233 -12.09 -5.74 19.38
N VAL A 234 -12.76 -5.69 18.22
CA VAL A 234 -14.16 -6.09 18.07
C VAL A 234 -14.29 -7.41 17.33
N THR A 235 -15.33 -8.17 17.63
CA THR A 235 -15.59 -9.48 17.04
C THR A 235 -15.97 -9.39 15.56
N ASP A 236 -16.71 -8.34 15.18
CA ASP A 236 -17.23 -8.14 13.82
C ASP A 236 -16.71 -6.84 13.21
N LYS A 237 -16.08 -6.95 12.06
CA LYS A 237 -15.56 -5.81 11.30
C LYS A 237 -16.67 -4.85 10.85
N ASP A 238 -17.84 -5.37 10.53
CA ASP A 238 -18.97 -4.57 10.06
C ASP A 238 -19.58 -3.73 11.20
N ALA A 239 -19.33 -4.09 12.47
CA ALA A 239 -19.78 -3.36 13.65
C ALA A 239 -18.86 -2.20 14.07
N ILE A 240 -17.65 -2.09 13.51
CA ILE A 240 -16.61 -1.14 13.95
C ILE A 240 -17.13 0.30 14.04
N GLU A 241 -17.79 0.81 13.01
CA GLU A 241 -18.29 2.19 12.97
C GLU A 241 -19.34 2.45 14.05
N THR A 242 -20.24 1.48 14.25
CA THR A 242 -21.27 1.54 15.28
C THR A 242 -20.65 1.49 16.67
N VAL A 243 -19.71 0.57 16.89
CA VAL A 243 -18.99 0.40 18.17
C VAL A 243 -18.15 1.63 18.48
N SER A 244 -17.42 2.19 17.52
CA SER A 244 -16.65 3.43 17.69
C SER A 244 -17.53 4.58 18.18
N THR A 245 -18.69 4.76 17.58
CA THR A 245 -19.66 5.79 17.98
C THR A 245 -20.23 5.54 19.39
N GLN A 246 -20.51 4.28 19.73
CA GLN A 246 -21.00 3.90 21.06
C GLN A 246 -19.95 4.14 22.14
N ILE A 247 -18.68 3.78 21.89
CA ILE A 247 -17.58 4.01 22.81
C ILE A 247 -17.48 5.49 23.18
N VAL A 248 -17.41 6.36 22.16
CA VAL A 248 -17.29 7.82 22.37
C VAL A 248 -18.51 8.33 23.18
N ARG A 249 -19.71 7.91 22.82
CA ARG A 249 -20.94 8.35 23.51
C ARG A 249 -21.00 7.90 24.97
N ILE A 250 -20.59 6.67 25.27
CA ILE A 250 -20.55 6.14 26.64
C ILE A 250 -19.56 6.94 27.48
N LEU A 251 -18.35 7.18 26.96
CA LEU A 251 -17.32 7.93 27.67
C LEU A 251 -17.73 9.38 27.87
N GLN A 252 -18.27 10.05 26.86
CA GLN A 252 -18.80 11.42 26.98
C GLN A 252 -19.90 11.52 28.06
N THR A 253 -20.76 10.50 28.15
CA THR A 253 -21.82 10.50 29.15
C THR A 253 -21.31 10.24 30.56
N ARG A 254 -20.29 9.37 30.71
CA ARG A 254 -19.73 9.01 32.02
C ARG A 254 -18.87 10.13 32.62
N HIS A 255 -18.25 10.93 31.76
CA HIS A 255 -17.34 12.02 32.14
C HIS A 255 -17.98 13.42 31.94
N ASP A 256 -19.31 13.52 31.87
CA ASP A 256 -20.07 14.75 31.66
C ASP A 256 -19.54 15.65 30.52
N ALA A 257 -18.91 15.02 29.50
CA ALA A 257 -18.23 15.67 28.38
C ALA A 257 -19.09 15.68 27.10
N VAL A 258 -20.43 15.69 27.22
CA VAL A 258 -21.31 15.67 26.07
C VAL A 258 -21.19 16.97 25.27
N GLY A 259 -20.74 16.86 24.03
CA GLY A 259 -20.50 17.99 23.14
C GLY A 259 -19.05 18.44 23.10
N GLU A 260 -18.20 17.89 23.95
CA GLU A 260 -16.75 18.13 23.91
C GLU A 260 -16.05 17.12 22.99
N ASN A 261 -14.94 17.53 22.38
CA ASN A 261 -14.15 16.66 21.51
C ASN A 261 -13.01 15.96 22.30
N TRP A 262 -13.30 15.48 23.50
CA TRP A 262 -12.32 14.86 24.37
C TRP A 262 -11.91 13.45 23.92
N TYR A 263 -12.81 12.73 23.25
CA TYR A 263 -12.62 11.34 22.84
C TYR A 263 -12.71 11.21 21.32
N SER A 264 -11.72 10.59 20.73
CA SER A 264 -11.70 10.27 19.29
C SER A 264 -11.48 8.79 19.10
N ALA A 265 -12.46 8.10 18.58
CA ALA A 265 -12.34 6.69 18.19
C ALA A 265 -12.08 6.63 16.69
N THR A 266 -10.86 6.26 16.33
CA THR A 266 -10.44 6.06 14.95
C THR A 266 -10.36 4.56 14.68
N ASN A 267 -10.91 4.18 13.56
CA ASN A 267 -10.79 2.84 13.06
C ASN A 267 -9.54 2.78 12.15
N PHE A 268 -8.79 1.71 12.27
CA PHE A 268 -7.61 1.50 11.47
C PHE A 268 -7.93 1.47 9.96
N LEU A 269 -9.11 0.97 9.57
CA LEU A 269 -9.57 1.00 8.17
C LEU A 269 -9.68 2.43 7.63
N GLN A 270 -10.09 3.41 8.45
CA GLN A 270 -10.12 4.82 8.03
C GLN A 270 -8.72 5.38 7.78
N ALA A 271 -7.73 4.94 8.54
CA ALA A 271 -6.34 5.32 8.29
C ALA A 271 -5.82 4.70 6.98
N LEU A 272 -6.17 3.44 6.70
CA LEU A 272 -5.88 2.79 5.43
C LEU A 272 -6.55 3.51 4.25
N ASP A 273 -7.83 3.89 4.39
CA ASP A 273 -8.56 4.65 3.36
C ASP A 273 -7.85 5.97 3.04
N GLN A 274 -7.28 6.66 4.02
CA GLN A 274 -6.49 7.87 3.79
C GLN A 274 -5.19 7.57 3.05
N VAL A 275 -4.49 6.50 3.40
CA VAL A 275 -3.28 6.05 2.68
C VAL A 275 -3.63 5.69 1.24
N ASP A 276 -4.70 4.92 1.02
CA ASP A 276 -5.18 4.55 -0.30
C ASP A 276 -5.57 5.77 -1.15
N GLN A 277 -6.21 6.78 -0.55
CA GLN A 277 -6.53 8.02 -1.24
C GLN A 277 -5.25 8.76 -1.69
N VAL A 278 -4.25 8.87 -0.82
CA VAL A 278 -2.97 9.51 -1.15
C VAL A 278 -2.24 8.73 -2.25
N LEU A 279 -2.13 7.41 -2.12
CA LEU A 279 -1.51 6.54 -3.14
C LEU A 279 -2.25 6.64 -4.48
N SER A 280 -3.59 6.60 -4.47
CA SER A 280 -4.41 6.75 -5.66
C SER A 280 -4.19 8.11 -6.34
N LEU A 281 -4.03 9.18 -5.55
CA LEU A 281 -3.73 10.51 -6.09
C LEU A 281 -2.38 10.52 -6.81
N PHE A 282 -1.33 9.92 -6.24
CA PHE A 282 -0.03 9.78 -6.89
C PHE A 282 -0.10 8.92 -8.14
N ILE A 283 -0.76 7.77 -8.08
CA ILE A 283 -0.94 6.88 -9.24
C ILE A 283 -1.66 7.61 -10.37
N ASN A 284 -2.75 8.33 -10.08
CA ASN A 284 -3.52 9.09 -11.04
C ASN A 284 -2.70 10.24 -11.64
N PHE A 285 -1.91 10.95 -10.84
CA PHE A 285 -1.03 12.01 -11.32
C PHE A 285 0.01 11.46 -12.31
N ILE A 286 0.67 10.37 -11.97
CA ILE A 286 1.69 9.77 -12.85
C ILE A 286 1.04 9.15 -14.10
N ALA A 287 -0.15 8.57 -13.97
CA ALA A 287 -0.93 8.08 -15.11
C ALA A 287 -1.30 9.22 -16.07
N ALA A 288 -1.62 10.41 -15.57
CA ALA A 288 -1.86 11.60 -16.38
C ALA A 288 -0.60 12.02 -17.15
N VAL A 289 0.58 12.02 -16.50
CA VAL A 289 1.86 12.31 -17.17
C VAL A 289 2.17 11.28 -18.26
N ALA A 290 1.94 10.00 -18.00
CA ALA A 290 2.10 8.94 -18.98
C ALA A 290 1.08 9.08 -20.14
N GLY A 291 -0.14 9.57 -19.85
CA GLY A 291 -1.14 9.95 -20.86
C GLY A 291 -0.62 11.03 -21.82
N ILE A 292 0.10 12.02 -21.28
CA ILE A 292 0.74 13.06 -22.14
C ILE A 292 1.81 12.42 -23.04
N ALA A 293 2.62 11.51 -22.52
CA ALA A 293 3.60 10.79 -23.34
C ALA A 293 2.95 9.99 -24.47
N LEU A 294 1.80 9.35 -24.19
CA LEU A 294 1.00 8.65 -25.20
C LEU A 294 0.42 9.58 -26.25
N LEU A 295 -0.03 10.79 -25.87
CA LEU A 295 -0.48 11.81 -26.84
C LEU A 295 0.66 12.24 -27.77
N VAL A 296 1.87 12.45 -27.23
CA VAL A 296 3.07 12.76 -28.03
C VAL A 296 3.39 11.61 -28.98
N GLY A 297 3.34 10.36 -28.50
CA GLY A 297 3.49 9.17 -29.35
C GLY A 297 2.43 9.08 -30.45
N GLY A 298 1.18 9.39 -30.12
CA GLY A 298 0.07 9.45 -31.09
C GLY A 298 0.26 10.52 -32.17
N ILE A 299 0.75 11.70 -31.82
CA ILE A 299 1.13 12.74 -32.78
C ILE A 299 2.23 12.21 -33.72
N GLY A 300 3.19 11.45 -33.18
CA GLY A 300 4.20 10.75 -33.98
C GLY A 300 3.59 9.80 -35.02
N VAL A 301 2.60 8.98 -34.60
CA VAL A 301 1.84 8.09 -35.51
C VAL A 301 1.14 8.91 -36.60
N MET A 302 0.44 9.98 -36.23
CA MET A 302 -0.26 10.86 -37.19
C MET A 302 0.72 11.43 -38.23
N ASN A 303 1.87 11.94 -37.79
CA ASN A 303 2.86 12.53 -38.71
C ASN A 303 3.42 11.51 -39.72
N ILE A 304 3.69 10.30 -39.26
CA ILE A 304 4.21 9.24 -40.13
C ILE A 304 3.13 8.73 -41.10
N MET A 305 1.90 8.59 -40.62
CA MET A 305 0.79 8.23 -41.49
C MET A 305 0.57 9.27 -42.55
N LEU A 306 0.74 10.58 -42.25
CA LEU A 306 0.66 11.63 -43.26
C LEU A 306 1.76 11.51 -44.33
N VAL A 307 3.00 11.21 -43.91
CA VAL A 307 4.10 10.98 -44.85
C VAL A 307 3.83 9.71 -45.69
N SER A 308 3.38 8.62 -45.06
CA SER A 308 3.03 7.39 -45.75
C SER A 308 1.92 7.60 -46.83
N VAL A 309 0.90 8.42 -46.52
CA VAL A 309 -0.15 8.77 -47.47
C VAL A 309 0.43 9.54 -48.66
N THR A 310 1.36 10.49 -48.44
CA THR A 310 1.99 11.24 -49.52
C THR A 310 2.89 10.36 -50.40
N GLU A 311 3.70 9.48 -49.79
CA GLU A 311 4.54 8.52 -50.50
C GLU A 311 3.73 7.52 -51.36
N ARG A 312 2.53 7.15 -50.91
CA ARG A 312 1.63 6.18 -51.57
C ARG A 312 0.50 6.83 -52.39
N THR A 313 0.59 8.13 -52.67
CA THR A 313 -0.48 8.86 -53.36
C THR A 313 -0.87 8.19 -54.68
N ARG A 314 0.10 7.76 -55.50
CA ARG A 314 -0.13 7.08 -56.79
C ARG A 314 -0.79 5.71 -56.63
N GLU A 315 -0.40 4.94 -55.61
CA GLU A 315 -0.99 3.63 -55.25
C GLU A 315 -2.47 3.81 -54.89
N ILE A 316 -2.79 4.83 -54.03
CA ILE A 316 -4.16 5.17 -53.62
C ILE A 316 -4.98 5.57 -54.86
N GLY A 317 -4.42 6.41 -55.74
CA GLY A 317 -5.01 6.81 -56.98
C GLY A 317 -5.38 5.63 -57.90
N THR A 318 -4.46 4.68 -58.07
CA THR A 318 -4.67 3.46 -58.85
C THR A 318 -5.81 2.60 -58.25
N ARG A 319 -5.83 2.39 -56.94
CA ARG A 319 -6.91 1.63 -56.28
C ARG A 319 -8.28 2.29 -56.47
N LYS A 320 -8.34 3.62 -56.36
CA LYS A 320 -9.58 4.36 -56.56
C LYS A 320 -10.03 4.34 -58.02
N ALA A 321 -9.12 4.42 -58.98
CA ALA A 321 -9.41 4.29 -60.41
C ALA A 321 -9.96 2.89 -60.76
N LEU A 322 -9.53 1.85 -60.02
CA LEU A 322 -10.05 0.49 -60.14
C LEU A 322 -11.35 0.23 -59.32
N GLY A 323 -11.95 1.29 -58.74
CA GLY A 323 -13.28 1.23 -58.10
C GLY A 323 -13.27 1.08 -56.60
N ALA A 324 -12.13 1.27 -55.93
CA ALA A 324 -12.10 1.27 -54.44
C ALA A 324 -12.89 2.46 -53.88
N THR A 325 -13.81 2.19 -52.95
CA THR A 325 -14.63 3.23 -52.32
C THR A 325 -13.81 4.02 -51.30
N THR A 326 -14.23 5.28 -51.03
CA THR A 326 -13.64 6.12 -49.98
C THR A 326 -13.60 5.42 -48.61
N ARG A 327 -14.65 4.64 -48.30
CA ARG A 327 -14.74 3.86 -47.06
C ARG A 327 -13.67 2.76 -46.99
N THR A 328 -13.41 2.10 -48.14
CA THR A 328 -12.39 1.03 -48.22
C THR A 328 -11.00 1.59 -47.90
N ILE A 329 -10.63 2.71 -48.52
CA ILE A 329 -9.36 3.39 -48.29
C ILE A 329 -9.26 3.88 -46.81
N LEU A 330 -10.33 4.51 -46.29
CA LEU A 330 -10.38 4.97 -44.91
C LEU A 330 -10.11 3.83 -43.91
N VAL A 331 -10.86 2.73 -44.07
CA VAL A 331 -10.72 1.57 -43.16
C VAL A 331 -9.33 0.95 -43.26
N GLN A 332 -8.75 0.87 -44.44
CA GLN A 332 -7.40 0.33 -44.63
C GLN A 332 -6.36 1.13 -43.87
N PHE A 333 -6.28 2.45 -44.03
CA PHE A 333 -5.31 3.29 -43.33
C PHE A 333 -5.59 3.38 -41.80
N LEU A 334 -6.87 3.33 -41.40
CA LEU A 334 -7.24 3.28 -39.99
C LEU A 334 -6.78 1.97 -39.33
N MET A 335 -6.97 0.84 -40.02
CA MET A 335 -6.48 -0.46 -39.55
C MET A 335 -4.96 -0.47 -39.43
N GLU A 336 -4.23 0.15 -40.35
CA GLU A 336 -2.77 0.27 -40.31
C GLU A 336 -2.31 1.02 -39.03
N SER A 337 -2.95 2.16 -38.72
CA SER A 337 -2.63 2.90 -37.48
C SER A 337 -3.00 2.15 -36.22
N VAL A 338 -4.12 1.46 -36.17
CA VAL A 338 -4.52 0.64 -34.99
C VAL A 338 -3.56 -0.51 -34.78
N ILE A 339 -3.14 -1.20 -35.85
CA ILE A 339 -2.19 -2.32 -35.76
C ILE A 339 -0.82 -1.82 -35.27
N LEU A 340 -0.33 -0.68 -35.76
CA LEU A 340 0.89 -0.05 -35.25
C LEU A 340 0.81 0.23 -33.76
N CYS A 341 -0.30 0.82 -33.31
CA CYS A 341 -0.51 1.12 -31.89
C CYS A 341 -0.67 -0.14 -31.05
N LEU A 342 -1.32 -1.20 -31.53
CA LEU A 342 -1.42 -2.48 -30.84
C LEU A 342 -0.09 -3.20 -30.72
N ILE A 343 0.75 -3.18 -31.77
CA ILE A 343 2.11 -3.75 -31.69
C ILE A 343 2.94 -2.97 -30.66
N GLY A 344 2.94 -1.63 -30.77
CA GLY A 344 3.62 -0.78 -29.79
C GLY A 344 3.08 -1.00 -28.36
N GLY A 345 1.75 -1.12 -28.23
CA GLY A 345 1.08 -1.41 -26.96
C GLY A 345 1.46 -2.75 -26.35
N THR A 346 1.55 -3.80 -27.17
CA THR A 346 1.96 -5.14 -26.71
C THR A 346 3.43 -5.15 -26.28
N ILE A 347 4.30 -4.52 -27.05
CA ILE A 347 5.73 -4.39 -26.66
C ILE A 347 5.85 -3.56 -25.38
N GLY A 348 5.12 -2.44 -25.28
CA GLY A 348 5.07 -1.59 -24.11
C GLY A 348 4.55 -2.34 -22.88
N LEU A 349 3.52 -3.18 -23.04
CA LEU A 349 3.01 -4.05 -21.98
C LEU A 349 4.08 -5.01 -21.45
N ILE A 350 4.77 -5.72 -22.35
CA ILE A 350 5.83 -6.66 -21.97
C ILE A 350 6.96 -5.93 -21.24
N LEU A 351 7.43 -4.80 -21.76
CA LEU A 351 8.44 -3.97 -21.12
C LEU A 351 7.96 -3.40 -19.77
N GLY A 352 6.70 -2.99 -19.69
CA GLY A 352 6.09 -2.50 -18.44
C GLY A 352 6.04 -3.57 -17.36
N ILE A 353 5.69 -4.81 -17.72
CA ILE A 353 5.72 -5.96 -16.80
C ILE A 353 7.15 -6.23 -16.32
N LEU A 354 8.14 -6.23 -17.23
CA LEU A 354 9.55 -6.42 -16.88
C LEU A 354 10.07 -5.31 -15.97
N LEU A 355 9.70 -4.06 -16.22
CA LEU A 355 10.07 -2.94 -15.35
C LEU A 355 9.38 -3.04 -13.99
N ALA A 356 8.07 -3.36 -13.97
CA ALA A 356 7.33 -3.56 -12.72
C ALA A 356 7.99 -4.63 -11.85
N THR A 357 8.29 -5.81 -12.43
CA THR A 357 8.94 -6.90 -11.70
C THR A 357 10.36 -6.54 -11.24
N GLY A 358 11.13 -5.84 -12.07
CA GLY A 358 12.47 -5.40 -11.72
C GLY A 358 12.50 -4.41 -10.55
N VAL A 359 11.61 -3.41 -10.58
CA VAL A 359 11.47 -2.41 -9.49
C VAL A 359 10.90 -3.06 -8.24
N SER A 360 9.87 -3.89 -8.37
CA SER A 360 9.23 -4.57 -7.25
C SER A 360 10.19 -5.51 -6.51
N ASN A 361 11.03 -6.25 -7.24
CA ASN A 361 12.06 -7.09 -6.62
C ASN A 361 13.12 -6.26 -5.87
N ALA A 362 13.45 -5.07 -6.36
CA ALA A 362 14.39 -4.17 -5.66
C ALA A 362 13.79 -3.57 -4.38
N LEU A 363 12.47 -3.47 -4.31
CA LEU A 363 11.71 -2.95 -3.16
C LEU A 363 11.16 -4.07 -2.24
N ASN A 364 11.38 -5.34 -2.57
CA ASN A 364 10.79 -6.51 -1.93
C ASN A 364 9.25 -6.50 -1.89
N ILE A 365 8.62 -5.96 -2.94
CA ILE A 365 7.16 -5.89 -3.10
C ILE A 365 6.74 -6.86 -4.20
N VAL A 366 5.58 -7.50 -4.08
CA VAL A 366 5.01 -8.32 -5.16
C VAL A 366 4.20 -7.42 -6.11
N PRO A 367 4.57 -7.31 -7.42
CA PRO A 367 3.82 -6.45 -8.34
C PRO A 367 2.44 -7.04 -8.62
N ASN A 368 1.38 -6.24 -8.45
CA ASN A 368 0.01 -6.66 -8.78
C ASN A 368 -0.44 -6.05 -10.12
N ILE A 369 -0.41 -6.87 -11.17
CA ILE A 369 -0.86 -6.50 -12.52
C ILE A 369 -2.19 -7.20 -12.80
N THR A 370 -3.29 -6.46 -12.69
CA THR A 370 -4.62 -7.01 -12.90
C THR A 370 -4.94 -7.17 -14.39
N ILE A 371 -5.79 -8.15 -14.73
CA ILE A 371 -6.33 -8.32 -16.09
C ILE A 371 -7.02 -7.04 -16.57
N GLY A 372 -7.67 -6.32 -15.65
CA GLY A 372 -8.29 -5.02 -15.93
C GLY A 372 -7.30 -3.98 -16.44
N SER A 373 -6.11 -3.88 -15.83
CA SER A 373 -5.04 -2.98 -16.26
C SER A 373 -4.53 -3.31 -17.67
N VAL A 374 -4.37 -4.61 -17.97
CA VAL A 374 -3.96 -5.09 -19.30
C VAL A 374 -5.00 -4.72 -20.38
N LEU A 375 -6.27 -5.00 -20.11
CA LEU A 375 -7.37 -4.69 -21.02
C LEU A 375 -7.50 -3.16 -21.24
N LEU A 376 -7.40 -2.37 -20.17
CA LEU A 376 -7.46 -0.92 -20.23
C LEU A 376 -6.36 -0.36 -21.15
N VAL A 377 -5.14 -0.84 -21.02
CA VAL A 377 -4.00 -0.40 -21.82
C VAL A 377 -4.17 -0.78 -23.29
N LEU A 378 -4.63 -1.99 -23.61
CA LEU A 378 -4.87 -2.41 -24.99
C LEU A 378 -6.03 -1.61 -25.66
N LEU A 379 -7.09 -1.34 -24.90
CA LEU A 379 -8.20 -0.50 -25.36
C LEU A 379 -7.73 0.93 -25.59
N PHE A 380 -6.95 1.49 -24.66
CA PHE A 380 -6.42 2.84 -24.77
C PHE A 380 -5.44 2.98 -25.94
N SER A 381 -4.56 2.00 -26.14
CA SER A 381 -3.66 1.94 -27.30
C SER A 381 -4.43 1.92 -28.62
N SER A 382 -5.50 1.13 -28.69
CA SER A 382 -6.39 1.08 -29.87
C SER A 382 -7.09 2.43 -30.10
N ALA A 383 -7.58 3.06 -29.04
CA ALA A 383 -8.23 4.38 -29.10
C ALA A 383 -7.26 5.46 -29.63
N VAL A 384 -6.01 5.45 -29.16
CA VAL A 384 -4.94 6.34 -29.66
C VAL A 384 -4.72 6.11 -31.17
N GLY A 385 -4.62 4.84 -31.59
CA GLY A 385 -4.49 4.49 -33.02
C GLY A 385 -5.65 4.99 -33.88
N ILE A 386 -6.88 4.87 -33.40
CA ILE A 386 -8.08 5.36 -34.10
C ILE A 386 -8.06 6.88 -34.13
N PHE A 387 -7.84 7.56 -33.02
CA PHE A 387 -7.92 9.01 -32.93
C PHE A 387 -6.87 9.71 -33.80
N PHE A 388 -5.61 9.33 -33.68
CA PHE A 388 -4.52 9.93 -34.43
C PHE A 388 -4.43 9.41 -35.89
N GLY A 389 -4.92 8.21 -36.17
CA GLY A 389 -4.99 7.64 -37.51
C GLY A 389 -6.14 8.18 -38.35
N LEU A 390 -7.22 8.72 -37.73
CA LEU A 390 -8.41 9.14 -38.43
C LEU A 390 -8.17 10.30 -39.41
N TYR A 391 -7.37 11.29 -39.02
CA TYR A 391 -7.07 12.45 -39.86
C TYR A 391 -6.28 12.05 -41.12
N PRO A 392 -5.12 11.35 -41.05
CA PRO A 392 -4.41 10.91 -42.27
C PRO A 392 -5.23 9.93 -43.11
N ALA A 393 -5.98 9.02 -42.51
CA ALA A 393 -6.85 8.09 -43.24
C ALA A 393 -7.96 8.83 -44.02
N ARG A 394 -8.56 9.87 -43.45
CA ARG A 394 -9.52 10.72 -44.15
C ARG A 394 -8.86 11.47 -45.27
N LYS A 395 -7.64 11.98 -45.11
CA LYS A 395 -6.89 12.68 -46.18
C LYS A 395 -6.61 11.74 -47.34
N ALA A 396 -6.14 10.51 -47.07
CA ALA A 396 -5.94 9.48 -48.09
C ALA A 396 -7.25 9.12 -48.84
N ALA A 397 -8.34 8.94 -48.08
CA ALA A 397 -9.64 8.57 -48.63
C ALA A 397 -10.28 9.65 -49.50
N LYS A 398 -9.91 10.93 -49.34
CA LYS A 398 -10.43 12.05 -50.10
C LYS A 398 -9.59 12.43 -51.33
N LEU A 399 -8.44 11.77 -51.59
CA LEU A 399 -7.62 12.04 -52.78
C LEU A 399 -8.41 11.82 -54.06
N ASP A 400 -8.29 12.77 -55.02
CA ASP A 400 -8.83 12.62 -56.34
C ASP A 400 -7.98 11.63 -57.16
N PRO A 401 -8.57 10.60 -57.80
CA PRO A 401 -7.82 9.61 -58.57
C PRO A 401 -6.98 10.23 -59.69
N ILE A 402 -7.50 11.29 -60.35
CA ILE A 402 -6.84 11.94 -61.51
C ILE A 402 -5.60 12.71 -61.01
N GLU A 403 -5.78 13.49 -59.92
CA GLU A 403 -4.67 14.24 -59.35
C GLU A 403 -3.61 13.31 -58.75
N ALA A 404 -4.05 12.22 -58.09
CA ALA A 404 -3.16 11.24 -57.47
C ALA A 404 -2.31 10.47 -58.51
N LEU A 405 -2.81 10.22 -59.70
CA LEU A 405 -2.08 9.58 -60.79
C LEU A 405 -1.10 10.53 -61.52
N ARG A 406 -1.30 11.85 -61.42
CA ARG A 406 -0.41 12.87 -61.97
C ARG A 406 0.71 13.29 -61.02
N TYR A 407 0.66 12.82 -59.79
CA TYR A 407 1.67 13.13 -58.78
C TYR A 407 2.99 12.39 -59.13
N GLU A 408 4.08 13.16 -59.35
CA GLU A 408 5.44 12.63 -59.57
C GLU A 408 6.14 12.28 -58.24
#